data_56915c7a88cf79520efcc2217016ad77
#
_entry.id   56915c7a88cf79520efcc2217016ad77
#
_cell.length_a   1.000
_cell.length_b   1.000
_cell.length_c   1.000
_cell.angle_alpha   90.00
_cell.angle_beta   90.00
_cell.angle_gamma   90.00
#
_symmetry.space_group_name_H-M   'P 1'
#
loop_
_entity.id
_entity.type
_entity.pdbx_description
1 polymer ?
#
loop_
_entity_poly.entity_id
_entity_poly.type
_entity_poly.pdbx_seq_one_letter_code
_entity_poly.pdbx_strand_id
1 'polypeptide(L)'
;MGSIVLEKRLQALPPSGAILLLAAIFFAAICAIIYELLIGSVASYFLGDSVEQFSLTIGVFLASMGLGSWLSRFIADTALLRRFAQLEIWLGLLGGLSVGILYLLYGYTDSFRLGMLSLIVAIGSLIGLEVPLLTRLLRGVDSLRTALSTVLSLDYLGALVAALLFPYALLPFFGTLHTALVTGLANAAVGLAVALSFRSLLSKREFQ
;
A
#
# COMPACT_ATOMS: atom_id res chain seq x y z
N MET A 1 -20.78 1.99 20.55
CA MET A 1 -21.99 2.11 19.69
C MET A 1 -21.66 2.26 18.22
N GLY A 2 -20.67 3.05 17.82
CA GLY A 2 -20.27 3.22 16.40
C GLY A 2 -19.68 1.99 15.71
N SER A 3 -18.98 1.09 16.41
CA SER A 3 -18.43 -0.15 15.86
C SER A 3 -19.52 -1.16 15.44
N ILE A 4 -20.55 -1.33 16.27
CA ILE A 4 -21.69 -2.22 15.99
C ILE A 4 -22.47 -1.77 14.75
N VAL A 5 -22.60 -0.46 14.55
CA VAL A 5 -23.28 0.11 13.37
C VAL A 5 -22.46 -0.11 12.09
N LEU A 6 -21.12 0.00 12.18
CA LEU A 6 -20.23 -0.28 11.05
C LEU A 6 -20.25 -1.78 10.69
N GLU A 7 -20.18 -2.64 11.69
CA GLU A 7 -20.23 -4.10 11.53
C GLU A 7 -21.52 -4.55 10.84
N LYS A 8 -22.68 -4.08 11.28
CA LYS A 8 -23.98 -4.34 10.63
C LYS A 8 -24.05 -3.82 9.18
N ARG A 9 -23.40 -2.69 8.89
CA ARG A 9 -23.37 -2.13 7.53
C ARG A 9 -22.41 -2.86 6.61
N LEU A 10 -21.29 -3.34 7.13
CA LEU A 10 -20.35 -4.18 6.37
C LEU A 10 -20.96 -5.55 6.06
N GLN A 11 -21.73 -6.13 7.00
CA GLN A 11 -22.52 -7.36 6.76
C GLN A 11 -23.62 -7.17 5.73
N ALA A 12 -24.12 -5.95 5.56
CA ALA A 12 -25.12 -5.59 4.53
C ALA A 12 -24.48 -5.12 3.22
N LEU A 13 -23.16 -5.27 3.03
CA LEU A 13 -22.53 -4.94 1.76
C LEU A 13 -23.08 -5.83 0.64
N PRO A 14 -23.40 -5.25 -0.52
CA PRO A 14 -23.72 -6.04 -1.69
C PRO A 14 -22.49 -6.89 -2.08
N PRO A 15 -22.68 -8.04 -2.71
CA PRO A 15 -21.57 -8.91 -3.15
C PRO A 15 -20.49 -8.16 -3.94
N SER A 16 -20.86 -7.15 -4.71
CA SER A 16 -19.95 -6.27 -5.44
C SER A 16 -19.01 -5.46 -4.52
N GLY A 17 -19.48 -5.06 -3.34
CA GLY A 17 -18.65 -4.34 -2.37
C GLY A 17 -17.57 -5.22 -1.72
N ALA A 18 -17.92 -6.47 -1.41
CA ALA A 18 -16.96 -7.44 -0.90
C ALA A 18 -15.88 -7.78 -1.96
N ILE A 19 -16.29 -8.01 -3.21
CA ILE A 19 -15.37 -8.26 -4.33
C ILE A 19 -14.43 -7.08 -4.53
N LEU A 20 -14.95 -5.84 -4.47
CA LEU A 20 -14.11 -4.64 -4.59
C LEU A 20 -13.03 -4.56 -3.49
N LEU A 21 -13.37 -4.86 -2.24
CA LEU A 21 -12.41 -4.88 -1.15
C LEU A 21 -11.33 -5.96 -1.33
N LEU A 22 -11.73 -7.17 -1.76
CA LEU A 22 -10.79 -8.25 -2.03
C LEU A 22 -9.85 -7.89 -3.20
N ALA A 23 -10.39 -7.29 -4.26
CA ALA A 23 -9.60 -6.78 -5.38
C ALA A 23 -8.64 -5.66 -4.91
N ALA A 24 -9.11 -4.74 -4.06
CA ALA A 24 -8.28 -3.66 -3.52
C ALA A 24 -7.09 -4.22 -2.72
N ILE A 25 -7.29 -5.24 -1.87
CA ILE A 25 -6.20 -5.91 -1.14
C ILE A 25 -5.15 -6.47 -2.11
N PHE A 26 -5.60 -7.19 -3.12
CA PHE A 26 -4.71 -7.81 -4.09
C PHE A 26 -3.90 -6.78 -4.90
N PHE A 27 -4.54 -5.71 -5.39
CA PHE A 27 -3.86 -4.67 -6.15
C PHE A 27 -2.95 -3.81 -5.28
N ALA A 28 -3.34 -3.49 -4.03
CA ALA A 28 -2.49 -2.80 -3.07
C ALA A 28 -1.20 -3.57 -2.81
N ALA A 29 -1.29 -4.89 -2.60
CA ALA A 29 -0.14 -5.76 -2.40
C ALA A 29 0.80 -5.78 -3.63
N ILE A 30 0.25 -5.80 -4.85
CA ILE A 30 1.06 -5.67 -6.08
C ILE A 30 1.83 -4.36 -6.07
N CYS A 31 1.15 -3.24 -5.82
CA CYS A 31 1.77 -1.91 -5.80
C CYS A 31 2.87 -1.80 -4.72
N ALA A 32 2.61 -2.32 -3.52
CA ALA A 32 3.54 -2.30 -2.40
C ALA A 32 4.89 -2.95 -2.75
N ILE A 33 4.87 -4.15 -3.30
CA ILE A 33 6.08 -4.88 -3.71
C ILE A 33 6.78 -4.19 -4.89
N ILE A 34 6.01 -3.61 -5.84
CA ILE A 34 6.63 -2.86 -6.95
C ILE A 34 7.40 -1.64 -6.43
N TYR A 35 6.88 -0.90 -5.44
CA TYR A 35 7.62 0.22 -4.85
C TYR A 35 8.90 -0.22 -4.16
N GLU A 36 8.87 -1.31 -3.41
CA GLU A 36 10.05 -1.88 -2.77
C GLU A 36 11.12 -2.27 -3.81
N LEU A 37 10.73 -2.99 -4.86
CA LEU A 37 11.63 -3.41 -5.93
C LEU A 37 12.17 -2.22 -6.74
N LEU A 38 11.37 -1.19 -6.99
CA LEU A 38 11.79 0.03 -7.68
C LEU A 38 12.87 0.75 -6.89
N ILE A 39 12.66 0.98 -5.59
CA ILE A 39 13.64 1.71 -4.76
C ILE A 39 14.94 0.91 -4.66
N GLY A 40 14.86 -0.41 -4.44
CA GLY A 40 16.03 -1.29 -4.42
C GLY A 40 16.81 -1.29 -5.74
N SER A 41 16.09 -1.31 -6.87
CA SER A 41 16.71 -1.27 -8.21
C SER A 41 17.40 0.06 -8.48
N VAL A 42 16.76 1.19 -8.15
CA VAL A 42 17.33 2.54 -8.32
C VAL A 42 18.53 2.73 -7.38
N ALA A 43 18.42 2.27 -6.14
CA ALA A 43 19.54 2.32 -5.19
C ALA A 43 20.75 1.51 -5.68
N SER A 44 20.52 0.30 -6.17
CA SER A 44 21.55 -0.55 -6.76
C SER A 44 22.20 0.10 -7.99
N TYR A 45 21.40 0.78 -8.82
CA TYR A 45 21.91 1.48 -10.01
C TYR A 45 22.85 2.65 -9.65
N PHE A 46 22.50 3.45 -8.63
CA PHE A 46 23.25 4.64 -8.27
C PHE A 46 24.39 4.39 -7.29
N LEU A 47 24.20 3.49 -6.32
CA LEU A 47 25.19 3.22 -5.26
C LEU A 47 26.08 2.00 -5.55
N GLY A 48 25.71 1.19 -6.56
CA GLY A 48 26.37 -0.10 -6.81
C GLY A 48 25.95 -1.16 -5.77
N ASP A 49 26.71 -2.25 -5.69
CA ASP A 49 26.48 -3.38 -4.80
C ASP A 49 25.00 -3.78 -4.60
N SER A 50 24.47 -4.50 -5.58
CA SER A 50 23.06 -4.90 -5.58
C SER A 50 22.66 -5.68 -4.33
N VAL A 51 23.54 -6.51 -3.78
CA VAL A 51 23.27 -7.32 -2.60
C VAL A 51 23.08 -6.44 -1.38
N GLU A 52 23.99 -5.45 -1.17
CA GLU A 52 23.87 -4.50 -0.08
C GLU A 52 22.58 -3.68 -0.21
N GLN A 53 22.33 -3.09 -1.40
CA GLN A 53 21.21 -2.18 -1.59
C GLN A 53 19.84 -2.89 -1.46
N PHE A 54 19.68 -4.07 -2.05
CA PHE A 54 18.45 -4.84 -1.88
C PHE A 54 18.26 -5.33 -0.44
N SER A 55 19.32 -5.81 0.23
CA SER A 55 19.24 -6.27 1.61
C SER A 55 18.85 -5.12 2.54
N LEU A 56 19.46 -3.93 2.37
CA LEU A 56 19.13 -2.75 3.15
C LEU A 56 17.69 -2.28 2.88
N THR A 57 17.29 -2.21 1.61
CA THR A 57 15.94 -1.82 1.21
C THR A 57 14.91 -2.74 1.85
N ILE A 58 15.02 -4.06 1.68
CA ILE A 58 14.11 -5.05 2.25
C ILE A 58 14.06 -4.94 3.77
N GLY A 59 15.23 -4.88 4.43
CA GLY A 59 15.31 -4.80 5.90
C GLY A 59 14.63 -3.56 6.46
N VAL A 60 14.88 -2.39 5.86
CA VAL A 60 14.28 -1.12 6.31
C VAL A 60 12.79 -1.07 5.95
N PHE A 61 12.36 -1.61 4.81
CA PHE A 61 10.93 -1.74 4.48
C PHE A 61 10.20 -2.59 5.53
N LEU A 62 10.70 -3.79 5.84
CA LEU A 62 10.10 -4.66 6.85
C LEU A 62 10.01 -3.99 8.22
N ALA A 63 11.08 -3.30 8.65
CA ALA A 63 11.06 -2.55 9.90
C ALA A 63 10.01 -1.43 9.87
N SER A 64 9.91 -0.72 8.76
CA SER A 64 8.96 0.38 8.56
C SER A 64 7.51 -0.13 8.49
N MET A 65 7.28 -1.27 7.84
CA MET A 65 5.97 -1.94 7.85
C MET A 65 5.58 -2.36 9.26
N GLY A 66 6.53 -2.87 10.06
CA GLY A 66 6.31 -3.15 11.48
C GLY A 66 5.89 -1.90 12.27
N LEU A 67 6.55 -0.76 12.03
CA LEU A 67 6.19 0.53 12.60
C LEU A 67 4.77 0.96 12.16
N GLY A 68 4.45 0.86 10.87
CA GLY A 68 3.11 1.16 10.34
C GLY A 68 2.04 0.28 10.98
N SER A 69 2.29 -1.03 11.05
CA SER A 69 1.39 -1.97 11.71
C SER A 69 1.15 -1.60 13.19
N TRP A 70 2.20 -1.21 13.91
CA TRP A 70 2.06 -0.72 15.27
C TRP A 70 1.26 0.57 15.37
N LEU A 71 1.45 1.52 14.44
CA LEU A 71 0.70 2.78 14.38
C LEU A 71 -0.78 2.57 14.07
N SER A 72 -1.16 1.49 13.41
CA SER A 72 -2.55 1.17 13.06
C SER A 72 -3.49 1.13 14.27
N ARG A 73 -2.96 0.82 15.46
CA ARG A 73 -3.72 0.76 16.73
C ARG A 73 -4.35 2.10 17.12
N PHE A 74 -3.79 3.21 16.65
CA PHE A 74 -4.31 4.55 16.94
C PHE A 74 -5.43 4.97 16.00
N ILE A 75 -5.70 4.18 14.95
CA ILE A 75 -6.77 4.45 14.00
C ILE A 75 -8.08 3.87 14.54
N ALA A 76 -9.09 4.74 14.73
CA ALA A 76 -10.40 4.33 15.23
C ALA A 76 -11.12 3.43 14.23
N ASP A 77 -11.84 2.39 14.72
CA ASP A 77 -12.61 1.46 13.87
C ASP A 77 -13.66 2.15 13.00
N THR A 78 -14.15 3.28 13.47
CA THR A 78 -15.12 4.10 12.74
C THR A 78 -14.56 4.74 11.48
N ALA A 79 -13.24 4.86 11.35
CA ALA A 79 -12.57 5.57 10.25
C ALA A 79 -11.84 4.63 9.27
N LEU A 80 -11.90 3.31 9.47
CA LEU A 80 -11.08 2.33 8.73
C LEU A 80 -11.16 2.50 7.21
N LEU A 81 -12.37 2.51 6.66
CA LEU A 81 -12.58 2.58 5.21
C LEU A 81 -12.05 3.91 4.62
N ARG A 82 -12.31 5.02 5.32
CA ARG A 82 -11.81 6.34 4.91
C ARG A 82 -10.28 6.38 4.97
N ARG A 83 -9.70 5.84 6.06
CA ARG A 83 -8.25 5.80 6.23
C ARG A 83 -7.57 4.91 5.19
N PHE A 84 -8.15 3.76 4.89
CA PHE A 84 -7.66 2.90 3.83
C PHE A 84 -7.64 3.63 2.48
N ALA A 85 -8.76 4.23 2.05
CA ALA A 85 -8.81 4.99 0.81
C ALA A 85 -7.80 6.17 0.77
N GLN A 86 -7.59 6.86 1.89
CA GLN A 86 -6.58 7.91 2.01
C GLN A 86 -5.16 7.36 1.89
N LEU A 87 -4.87 6.20 2.50
CA LEU A 87 -3.57 5.54 2.42
C LEU A 87 -3.21 5.19 0.98
N GLU A 88 -4.14 4.58 0.24
CA GLU A 88 -3.93 4.22 -1.17
C GLU A 88 -3.60 5.46 -2.04
N ILE A 89 -4.28 6.59 -1.79
CA ILE A 89 -3.99 7.84 -2.51
C ILE A 89 -2.59 8.37 -2.13
N TRP A 90 -2.23 8.37 -0.84
CA TRP A 90 -0.92 8.82 -0.41
C TRP A 90 0.21 7.90 -0.89
N LEU A 91 -0.01 6.58 -0.89
CA LEU A 91 0.92 5.61 -1.45
C LEU A 91 1.07 5.80 -2.96
N GLY A 92 -0.05 6.01 -3.66
CA GLY A 92 -0.02 6.32 -5.08
C GLY A 92 0.81 7.57 -5.39
N LEU A 93 0.69 8.62 -4.59
CA LEU A 93 1.46 9.86 -4.74
C LEU A 93 2.94 9.66 -4.39
N LEU A 94 3.24 9.17 -3.18
CA LEU A 94 4.63 9.01 -2.71
C LEU A 94 5.36 7.93 -3.49
N GLY A 95 4.74 6.78 -3.69
CA GLY A 95 5.31 5.66 -4.43
C GLY A 95 5.48 5.98 -5.91
N GLY A 96 4.47 6.62 -6.51
CA GLY A 96 4.54 7.05 -7.92
C GLY A 96 5.63 8.08 -8.19
N LEU A 97 5.89 9.00 -7.26
CA LEU A 97 6.93 10.01 -7.38
C LEU A 97 8.29 9.53 -6.85
N SER A 98 8.37 8.40 -6.16
CA SER A 98 9.57 7.93 -5.45
C SER A 98 10.82 7.88 -6.34
N VAL A 99 10.71 7.30 -7.53
CA VAL A 99 11.83 7.19 -8.48
C VAL A 99 12.27 8.57 -8.99
N GLY A 100 11.32 9.45 -9.29
CA GLY A 100 11.63 10.84 -9.69
C GLY A 100 12.35 11.61 -8.58
N ILE A 101 11.90 11.46 -7.34
CA ILE A 101 12.54 12.04 -6.16
C ILE A 101 13.96 11.50 -5.99
N LEU A 102 14.15 10.17 -6.13
CA LEU A 102 15.48 9.57 -6.05
C LEU A 102 16.42 10.06 -7.14
N TYR A 103 15.96 10.26 -8.36
CA TYR A 103 16.76 10.83 -9.44
C TYR A 103 17.18 12.27 -9.15
N LEU A 104 16.25 13.08 -8.64
CA LEU A 104 16.58 14.46 -8.22
C LEU A 104 17.57 14.49 -7.05
N LEU A 105 17.38 13.64 -6.04
CA LEU A 105 18.30 13.54 -4.91
C LEU A 105 19.71 13.17 -5.35
N TYR A 106 19.85 12.22 -6.26
CA TYR A 106 21.14 11.82 -6.77
C TYR A 106 21.83 12.91 -7.59
N GLY A 107 21.05 13.65 -8.41
CA GLY A 107 21.58 14.69 -9.27
C GLY A 107 21.94 16.00 -8.56
N TYR A 108 21.27 16.31 -7.45
CA TYR A 108 21.38 17.63 -6.81
C TYR A 108 21.86 17.62 -5.36
N THR A 109 22.05 16.45 -4.74
CA THR A 109 22.43 16.37 -3.32
C THR A 109 23.45 15.26 -3.08
N ASP A 110 24.31 15.48 -2.06
CA ASP A 110 25.23 14.43 -1.57
C ASP A 110 24.53 13.48 -0.58
N SER A 111 23.24 13.69 -0.32
CA SER A 111 22.48 12.98 0.72
C SER A 111 21.53 11.93 0.16
N PHE A 112 21.84 11.34 -1.00
CA PHE A 112 20.99 10.34 -1.66
C PHE A 112 20.54 9.20 -0.71
N ARG A 113 21.49 8.63 0.04
CA ARG A 113 21.22 7.51 0.96
C ARG A 113 20.21 7.87 2.05
N LEU A 114 20.31 9.07 2.62
CA LEU A 114 19.35 9.56 3.62
C LEU A 114 17.97 9.78 3.01
N GLY A 115 17.88 10.37 1.83
CA GLY A 115 16.63 10.56 1.12
C GLY A 115 15.96 9.24 0.75
N MET A 116 16.74 8.28 0.26
CA MET A 116 16.27 6.92 -0.02
C MET A 116 15.70 6.25 1.23
N LEU A 117 16.44 6.25 2.34
CA LEU A 117 15.98 5.66 3.60
C LEU A 117 14.72 6.34 4.12
N SER A 118 14.63 7.68 3.99
CA SER A 118 13.44 8.44 4.39
C SER A 118 12.20 8.05 3.55
N LEU A 119 12.36 7.85 2.24
CA LEU A 119 11.29 7.37 1.37
C LEU A 119 10.87 5.94 1.73
N ILE A 120 11.82 5.03 1.99
CA ILE A 120 11.53 3.67 2.43
C ILE A 120 10.73 3.69 3.73
N VAL A 121 11.15 4.50 4.71
CA VAL A 121 10.43 4.60 5.99
C VAL A 121 9.03 5.16 5.80
N ALA A 122 8.87 6.18 4.98
CA ALA A 122 7.56 6.78 4.71
C ALA A 122 6.61 5.79 3.99
N ILE A 123 7.05 5.23 2.86
CA ILE A 123 6.25 4.30 2.05
C ILE A 123 6.00 3.00 2.84
N GLY A 124 7.03 2.40 3.43
CA GLY A 124 6.92 1.16 4.21
C GLY A 124 5.99 1.31 5.41
N SER A 125 6.01 2.46 6.10
CA SER A 125 5.08 2.70 7.22
C SER A 125 3.62 2.82 6.74
N LEU A 126 3.38 3.44 5.58
CA LEU A 126 2.04 3.50 5.00
C LEU A 126 1.54 2.10 4.59
N ILE A 127 2.38 1.31 3.91
CA ILE A 127 2.08 -0.08 3.54
C ILE A 127 1.79 -0.92 4.80
N GLY A 128 2.60 -0.74 5.85
CA GLY A 128 2.41 -1.46 7.11
C GLY A 128 1.08 -1.19 7.82
N LEU A 129 0.41 -0.08 7.51
CA LEU A 129 -0.95 0.21 8.01
C LEU A 129 -2.02 -0.64 7.30
N GLU A 130 -1.81 -1.07 6.05
CA GLU A 130 -2.85 -1.67 5.19
C GLU A 130 -3.39 -2.98 5.77
N VAL A 131 -2.51 -3.96 6.04
CA VAL A 131 -2.92 -5.29 6.51
C VAL A 131 -3.78 -5.23 7.78
N PRO A 132 -3.37 -4.50 8.85
CA PRO A 132 -4.21 -4.36 10.05
C PRO A 132 -5.54 -3.66 9.77
N LEU A 133 -5.56 -2.59 8.95
CA LEU A 133 -6.80 -1.89 8.63
C LEU A 133 -7.78 -2.78 7.86
N LEU A 134 -7.28 -3.48 6.85
CA LEU A 134 -8.08 -4.39 6.03
C LEU A 134 -8.59 -5.59 6.82
N THR A 135 -7.75 -6.18 7.68
CA THR A 135 -8.16 -7.26 8.59
C THR A 135 -9.28 -6.80 9.52
N ARG A 136 -9.17 -5.60 10.12
CA ARG A 136 -10.21 -5.02 10.97
C ARG A 136 -11.48 -4.68 10.18
N LEU A 137 -11.35 -4.25 8.93
CA LEU A 137 -12.47 -3.96 8.04
C LEU A 137 -13.23 -5.23 7.67
N LEU A 138 -12.53 -6.31 7.28
CA LEU A 138 -13.14 -7.60 6.94
C LEU A 138 -13.70 -8.34 8.16
N ARG A 139 -13.14 -8.13 9.36
CA ARG A 139 -13.69 -8.67 10.60
C ARG A 139 -15.15 -8.25 10.85
N GLY A 140 -15.57 -7.11 10.31
CA GLY A 140 -16.98 -6.69 10.35
C GLY A 140 -17.92 -7.57 9.53
N VAL A 141 -17.38 -8.41 8.65
CA VAL A 141 -18.16 -9.30 7.75
C VAL A 141 -17.98 -10.78 8.14
N ASP A 142 -16.79 -11.15 8.66
CA ASP A 142 -16.41 -12.54 8.91
C ASP A 142 -15.67 -12.66 10.27
N SER A 143 -15.32 -13.90 10.65
CA SER A 143 -14.49 -14.11 11.84
C SER A 143 -13.09 -13.49 11.66
N LEU A 144 -12.46 -13.08 12.76
CA LEU A 144 -11.08 -12.56 12.73
C LEU A 144 -10.11 -13.56 12.06
N ARG A 145 -10.30 -14.85 12.29
CA ARG A 145 -9.46 -15.91 11.72
C ARG A 145 -9.58 -15.93 10.20
N THR A 146 -10.80 -15.91 9.67
CA THR A 146 -11.06 -15.91 8.22
C THR A 146 -10.59 -14.61 7.59
N ALA A 147 -10.90 -13.46 8.19
CA ALA A 147 -10.48 -12.15 7.71
C ALA A 147 -8.95 -12.05 7.55
N LEU A 148 -8.20 -12.44 8.61
CA LEU A 148 -6.73 -12.42 8.57
C LEU A 148 -6.17 -13.37 7.51
N SER A 149 -6.71 -14.60 7.44
CA SER A 149 -6.28 -15.59 6.43
C SER A 149 -6.51 -15.08 5.02
N THR A 150 -7.66 -14.47 4.74
CA THR A 150 -8.01 -13.94 3.42
C THR A 150 -7.10 -12.77 3.04
N VAL A 151 -6.88 -11.80 3.94
CA VAL A 151 -5.99 -10.66 3.69
C VAL A 151 -4.58 -11.14 3.37
N LEU A 152 -3.99 -12.00 4.23
CA LEU A 152 -2.64 -12.49 4.02
C LEU A 152 -2.50 -13.34 2.74
N SER A 153 -3.51 -14.14 2.41
CA SER A 153 -3.47 -14.96 1.19
C SER A 153 -3.47 -14.09 -0.07
N LEU A 154 -4.28 -13.04 -0.10
CA LEU A 154 -4.33 -12.10 -1.24
C LEU A 154 -3.08 -11.23 -1.29
N ASP A 155 -2.55 -10.81 -0.15
CA ASP A 155 -1.31 -10.06 -0.03
C ASP A 155 -0.13 -10.85 -0.61
N TYR A 156 0.06 -12.09 -0.17
CA TYR A 156 1.14 -12.94 -0.70
C TYR A 156 0.95 -13.31 -2.17
N LEU A 157 -0.28 -13.50 -2.64
CA LEU A 157 -0.55 -13.74 -4.06
C LEU A 157 -0.23 -12.50 -4.89
N GLY A 158 -0.62 -11.31 -4.41
CA GLY A 158 -0.27 -10.04 -5.03
C GLY A 158 1.26 -9.83 -5.08
N ALA A 159 1.95 -10.13 -3.98
CA ALA A 159 3.42 -10.07 -3.91
C ALA A 159 4.09 -11.00 -4.94
N LEU A 160 3.58 -12.22 -5.10
CA LEU A 160 4.08 -13.16 -6.11
C LEU A 160 3.89 -12.61 -7.53
N VAL A 161 2.69 -12.10 -7.83
CA VAL A 161 2.39 -11.51 -9.13
C VAL A 161 3.30 -10.32 -9.41
N ALA A 162 3.49 -9.42 -8.44
CA ALA A 162 4.40 -8.28 -8.57
C ALA A 162 5.85 -8.70 -8.80
N ALA A 163 6.34 -9.68 -8.05
CA ALA A 163 7.70 -10.19 -8.17
C ALA A 163 8.00 -10.79 -9.57
N LEU A 164 6.98 -11.32 -10.23
CA LEU A 164 7.09 -11.81 -11.61
C LEU A 164 6.88 -10.69 -12.64
N LEU A 165 5.87 -9.85 -12.46
CA LEU A 165 5.56 -8.75 -13.39
C LEU A 165 6.70 -7.72 -13.46
N PHE A 166 7.33 -7.41 -12.34
CA PHE A 166 8.34 -6.36 -12.28
C PHE A 166 9.54 -6.62 -13.20
N PRO A 167 10.31 -7.72 -13.05
CA PRO A 167 11.49 -7.96 -13.87
C PRO A 167 11.17 -8.38 -15.31
N TYR A 168 10.04 -9.07 -15.57
CA TYR A 168 9.74 -9.63 -16.88
C TYR A 168 8.85 -8.74 -17.77
N ALA A 169 8.11 -7.81 -17.18
CA ALA A 169 7.20 -6.95 -17.93
C ALA A 169 7.43 -5.47 -17.61
N LEU A 170 7.29 -5.04 -16.36
CA LEU A 170 7.27 -3.63 -16.04
C LEU A 170 8.63 -2.95 -16.31
N LEU A 171 9.70 -3.52 -15.79
CA LEU A 171 11.04 -2.94 -15.95
C LEU A 171 11.52 -2.93 -17.40
N PRO A 172 11.41 -4.03 -18.20
CA PRO A 172 11.87 -4.05 -19.59
C PRO A 172 11.07 -3.15 -20.52
N PHE A 173 9.74 -3.02 -20.32
CA PHE A 173 8.89 -2.26 -21.25
C PHE A 173 8.70 -0.81 -20.85
N PHE A 174 8.69 -0.49 -19.56
CA PHE A 174 8.40 0.85 -19.06
C PHE A 174 9.62 1.53 -18.41
N GLY A 175 10.64 0.77 -18.02
CA GLY A 175 11.73 1.29 -17.18
C GLY A 175 11.25 1.68 -15.78
N THR A 176 12.17 2.21 -14.98
CA THR A 176 11.88 2.50 -13.55
C THR A 176 10.89 3.64 -13.35
N LEU A 177 11.07 4.77 -14.06
CA LEU A 177 10.27 5.98 -13.85
C LEU A 177 8.80 5.79 -14.25
N HIS A 178 8.56 5.25 -15.46
CA HIS A 178 7.18 5.03 -15.90
C HIS A 178 6.50 3.92 -15.08
N THR A 179 7.24 2.88 -14.69
CA THR A 179 6.70 1.85 -13.78
C THR A 179 6.24 2.48 -12.46
N ALA A 180 7.04 3.38 -11.86
CA ALA A 180 6.64 4.08 -10.65
C ALA A 180 5.35 4.88 -10.84
N LEU A 181 5.27 5.68 -11.90
CA LEU A 181 4.11 6.52 -12.21
C LEU A 181 2.84 5.68 -12.47
N VAL A 182 2.95 4.61 -13.29
CA VAL A 182 1.81 3.73 -13.58
C VAL A 182 1.33 3.02 -12.32
N THR A 183 2.25 2.51 -11.49
CA THR A 183 1.92 1.88 -10.21
C THR A 183 1.28 2.89 -9.26
N GLY A 184 1.79 4.12 -9.21
CA GLY A 184 1.21 5.20 -8.41
C GLY A 184 -0.22 5.56 -8.83
N LEU A 185 -0.47 5.64 -10.13
CA LEU A 185 -1.81 5.88 -10.67
C LEU A 185 -2.75 4.71 -10.37
N ALA A 186 -2.27 3.47 -10.51
CA ALA A 186 -3.06 2.27 -10.17
C ALA A 186 -3.47 2.26 -8.70
N ASN A 187 -2.54 2.56 -7.80
CA ASN A 187 -2.79 2.63 -6.35
C ASN A 187 -3.79 3.74 -6.00
N ALA A 188 -3.60 4.94 -6.56
CA ALA A 188 -4.53 6.05 -6.38
C ALA A 188 -5.93 5.73 -6.94
N ALA A 189 -6.01 5.00 -8.06
CA ALA A 189 -7.27 4.56 -8.64
C ALA A 189 -7.99 3.55 -7.72
N VAL A 190 -7.27 2.63 -7.06
CA VAL A 190 -7.82 1.72 -6.04
C VAL A 190 -8.42 2.54 -4.89
N GLY A 191 -7.67 3.49 -4.33
CA GLY A 191 -8.15 4.37 -3.26
C GLY A 191 -9.39 5.15 -3.66
N LEU A 192 -9.42 5.71 -4.87
CA LEU A 192 -10.55 6.45 -5.40
C LEU A 192 -11.77 5.54 -5.64
N ALA A 193 -11.57 4.35 -6.20
CA ALA A 193 -12.63 3.38 -6.43
C ALA A 193 -13.30 2.96 -5.11
N VAL A 194 -12.50 2.70 -4.07
CA VAL A 194 -13.02 2.42 -2.72
C VAL A 194 -13.76 3.63 -2.16
N ALA A 195 -13.20 4.83 -2.25
CA ALA A 195 -13.84 6.05 -1.75
C ALA A 195 -15.19 6.31 -2.43
N LEU A 196 -15.27 6.18 -3.74
CA LEU A 196 -16.51 6.41 -4.53
C LEU A 196 -17.56 5.34 -4.27
N SER A 197 -17.18 4.06 -4.29
CA SER A 197 -18.10 2.95 -4.09
C SER A 197 -18.76 2.95 -2.71
N PHE A 198 -18.03 3.43 -1.71
CA PHE A 198 -18.53 3.52 -0.34
C PHE A 198 -18.90 4.94 0.09
N ARG A 199 -19.07 5.87 -0.86
CA ARG A 199 -19.41 7.28 -0.59
C ARG A 199 -20.65 7.42 0.30
N SER A 200 -21.68 6.61 0.10
CA SER A 200 -22.91 6.63 0.92
C SER A 200 -22.64 6.23 2.38
N LEU A 201 -21.63 5.41 2.64
CA LEU A 201 -21.19 5.02 3.98
C LEU A 201 -20.28 6.09 4.61
N LEU A 202 -19.52 6.82 3.79
CA LEU A 202 -18.63 7.89 4.22
C LEU A 202 -19.38 9.20 4.52
N SER A 203 -20.37 9.57 3.68
CA SER A 203 -21.11 10.85 3.78
C SER A 203 -22.08 10.93 4.95
N LYS A 204 -22.66 9.82 5.41
CA LYS A 204 -23.66 9.83 6.50
C LYS A 204 -23.09 10.06 7.91
N ARG A 205 -21.80 10.30 8.04
CA ARG A 205 -21.12 10.49 9.34
C ARG A 205 -20.75 11.93 9.69
N GLU A 206 -20.94 12.89 8.79
CA GLU A 206 -20.67 14.31 9.11
C GLU A 206 -21.80 15.01 9.86
N PHE A 207 -22.91 14.30 10.14
CA PHE A 207 -24.12 14.85 10.77
C PHE A 207 -24.55 14.13 12.08
N GLN A 208 -23.69 13.44 12.76
CA GLN A 208 -23.88 12.89 14.11
C GLN A 208 -22.61 13.08 14.94
#